data_35b03c77667e74c65ff56d5f4d36305f
#
_entry.id   35b03c77667e74c65ff56d5f4d36305f
#
_cell.length_a   1.000
_cell.length_b   1.000
_cell.length_c   1.000
_cell.angle_alpha   90.00
_cell.angle_beta   90.00
_cell.angle_gamma   90.00
#
_symmetry.space_group_name_H-M   'P 1'
#
loop_
_entity.id
_entity.type
_entity.pdbx_description
1 polymer ?
#
loop_
_entity_poly.entity_id
_entity_poly.type
_entity_poly.pdbx_seq_one_letter_code
_entity_poly.pdbx_strand_id
1 'polypeptide(L)'
;MSQLTYRYLASNQVGLIADLANNITEYRPVYQRTIQLYRGIDNTISFEIKNSDHKPVSILNTYTPKLMAFDENNVLILEKTGTILETSTPSKKGQFKIEITANELLDVKQQYVSYNVFLTKDSDNTNVLTYANSHFGVKGTMMISSEAFPGPSATYSINTFTEVAASTGNYTSETITAEAARNGNSALHTAALYSTDFTGDVEIQGTLDNQVTNGTPWGTVATVSLANETQPKYVNFNGVYSHLRIAYTTPGSGTLDKVLVRN
;
A
#
# COMPACT_ATOMS: atom_id res chain seq x y z
N MET A 1 0.40 -40.18 -19.24
CA MET A 1 -0.03 -40.14 -17.82
C MET A 1 0.47 -38.86 -17.24
N SER A 2 -0.43 -37.93 -16.90
CA SER A 2 -0.02 -36.71 -16.17
C SER A 2 0.25 -37.10 -14.73
N GLN A 3 1.47 -36.88 -14.28
CA GLN A 3 1.85 -37.13 -12.90
C GLN A 3 1.26 -36.04 -12.01
N LEU A 4 0.37 -36.39 -11.12
CA LEU A 4 -0.21 -35.45 -10.15
C LEU A 4 0.87 -35.09 -9.12
N THR A 5 1.36 -33.87 -9.16
CA THR A 5 2.32 -33.39 -8.17
C THR A 5 1.56 -32.68 -7.04
N TYR A 6 1.57 -33.27 -5.85
CA TYR A 6 1.00 -32.63 -4.66
C TYR A 6 1.91 -31.48 -4.22
N ARG A 7 1.38 -30.27 -4.26
CA ARG A 7 2.05 -29.10 -3.65
C ARG A 7 1.29 -28.74 -2.39
N TYR A 8 2.00 -28.72 -1.28
CA TYR A 8 1.45 -28.20 -0.03
C TYR A 8 1.68 -26.72 0.03
N LEU A 9 0.62 -25.95 0.30
CA LEU A 9 0.73 -24.54 0.64
C LEU A 9 1.38 -24.46 2.01
N ALA A 10 2.63 -24.00 2.06
CA ALA A 10 3.28 -23.70 3.32
C ALA A 10 2.94 -22.27 3.70
N SER A 11 2.51 -22.07 4.97
CA SER A 11 2.32 -20.73 5.51
C SER A 11 3.63 -19.94 5.49
N ASN A 12 3.57 -18.65 5.18
CA ASN A 12 4.70 -17.74 5.33
C ASN A 12 4.91 -17.48 6.82
N GLN A 13 5.73 -18.31 7.46
CA GLN A 13 6.11 -18.13 8.86
C GLN A 13 7.62 -17.91 8.97
N VAL A 14 7.99 -16.83 9.64
CA VAL A 14 9.38 -16.42 9.83
C VAL A 14 9.68 -16.30 11.32
N GLY A 15 10.73 -16.97 11.78
CA GLY A 15 11.28 -16.76 13.10
C GLY A 15 12.22 -15.56 13.12
N LEU A 16 12.00 -14.64 14.05
CA LEU A 16 12.84 -13.47 14.27
C LEU A 16 13.43 -13.53 15.67
N ILE A 17 14.69 -13.10 15.80
CA ILE A 17 15.37 -13.00 17.10
C ILE A 17 15.40 -11.55 17.50
N ALA A 18 15.02 -11.26 18.74
CA ALA A 18 15.17 -9.95 19.36
C ALA A 18 15.90 -10.09 20.69
N ASP A 19 16.86 -9.23 20.94
CA ASP A 19 17.50 -9.09 22.24
C ASP A 19 16.70 -8.12 23.10
N LEU A 20 15.69 -8.62 23.77
CA LEU A 20 14.82 -7.82 24.63
C LEU A 20 15.41 -7.61 26.03
N ALA A 21 16.48 -8.34 26.37
CA ALA A 21 17.14 -8.29 27.67
C ALA A 21 18.56 -7.72 27.62
N ASN A 22 19.05 -7.27 26.46
CA ASN A 22 20.43 -6.82 26.22
C ASN A 22 21.50 -7.86 26.60
N ASN A 23 21.19 -9.14 26.47
CA ASN A 23 22.05 -10.25 26.85
C ASN A 23 22.29 -11.24 25.69
N ILE A 24 22.59 -10.76 24.50
CA ILE A 24 22.98 -11.67 23.42
C ILE A 24 24.36 -12.21 23.73
N THR A 25 24.43 -13.47 24.11
CA THR A 25 25.72 -14.15 24.43
C THR A 25 26.17 -15.10 23.34
N GLU A 26 25.28 -15.56 22.48
CA GLU A 26 25.60 -16.48 21.40
C GLU A 26 24.64 -16.30 20.23
N TYR A 27 25.21 -16.27 19.03
CA TYR A 27 24.46 -16.17 17.79
C TYR A 27 24.39 -17.54 17.12
N ARG A 28 23.18 -18.04 16.88
CA ARG A 28 22.97 -19.29 16.16
C ARG A 28 22.34 -19.05 14.79
N PRO A 29 22.72 -19.83 13.76
CA PRO A 29 22.09 -19.72 12.46
C PRO A 29 20.58 -19.94 12.56
N VAL A 30 19.80 -19.03 11.97
CA VAL A 30 18.35 -19.17 11.80
C VAL A 30 18.10 -19.49 10.35
N TYR A 31 17.37 -20.57 10.07
CA TYR A 31 16.94 -20.85 8.70
C TYR A 31 15.87 -19.84 8.30
N GLN A 32 16.18 -19.07 7.28
CA GLN A 32 15.25 -18.09 6.73
C GLN A 32 14.73 -18.56 5.37
N ARG A 33 13.44 -18.64 5.25
CA ARG A 33 12.76 -18.86 3.97
C ARG A 33 12.44 -17.51 3.34
N THR A 34 12.72 -17.35 2.03
CA THR A 34 12.24 -16.21 1.27
C THR A 34 10.72 -16.16 1.33
N ILE A 35 10.17 -15.06 1.80
CA ILE A 35 8.72 -14.83 1.82
C ILE A 35 8.27 -14.58 0.38
N GLN A 36 7.18 -15.23 -0.02
CA GLN A 36 6.55 -14.98 -1.32
C GLN A 36 5.20 -14.30 -1.11
N LEU A 37 5.02 -13.16 -1.75
CA LEU A 37 3.78 -12.42 -1.81
C LEU A 37 3.21 -12.52 -3.22
N TYR A 38 1.91 -12.70 -3.32
CA TYR A 38 1.22 -12.80 -4.60
C TYR A 38 0.33 -11.57 -4.79
N ARG A 39 0.44 -10.94 -5.94
CA ARG A 39 -0.45 -9.84 -6.34
C ARG A 39 -1.86 -10.38 -6.61
N GLY A 40 -2.86 -9.52 -6.43
CA GLY A 40 -4.26 -9.84 -6.72
C GLY A 40 -4.99 -10.65 -5.65
N ILE A 41 -4.31 -11.02 -4.56
CA ILE A 41 -4.89 -11.69 -3.39
C ILE A 41 -4.35 -11.08 -2.10
N ASP A 42 -5.09 -11.28 -1.01
CA ASP A 42 -4.60 -10.94 0.32
C ASP A 42 -3.54 -11.92 0.77
N ASN A 43 -2.45 -11.39 1.31
CA ASN A 43 -1.33 -12.17 1.82
C ASN A 43 -1.23 -12.03 3.33
N THR A 44 -1.05 -13.14 4.02
CA THR A 44 -0.79 -13.14 5.47
C THR A 44 0.60 -13.69 5.75
N ILE A 45 1.39 -12.94 6.49
CA ILE A 45 2.70 -13.37 6.97
C ILE A 45 2.62 -13.52 8.48
N SER A 46 3.08 -14.65 8.99
CA SER A 46 3.19 -14.88 10.44
C SER A 46 4.65 -14.81 10.86
N PHE A 47 4.89 -14.12 11.94
CA PHE A 47 6.20 -13.97 12.56
C PHE A 47 6.17 -14.50 13.99
N GLU A 48 7.31 -14.97 14.48
CA GLU A 48 7.49 -15.40 15.85
C GLU A 48 8.76 -14.80 16.43
N ILE A 49 8.64 -14.04 17.50
CA ILE A 49 9.76 -13.47 18.24
C ILE A 49 10.35 -14.48 19.20
N LYS A 50 11.64 -14.70 19.09
CA LYS A 50 12.42 -15.61 19.94
C LYS A 50 13.57 -14.85 20.60
N ASN A 51 13.97 -15.32 21.76
CA ASN A 51 15.21 -14.86 22.40
C ASN A 51 16.45 -15.58 21.81
N SER A 52 17.64 -15.26 22.33
CA SER A 52 18.89 -15.89 21.95
C SER A 52 18.90 -17.43 22.12
N ASP A 53 18.09 -17.97 23.03
CA ASP A 53 17.93 -19.42 23.25
C ASP A 53 16.90 -20.07 22.32
N HIS A 54 16.42 -19.35 21.32
CA HIS A 54 15.35 -19.76 20.39
C HIS A 54 14.01 -20.07 21.07
N LYS A 55 13.77 -19.53 22.27
CA LYS A 55 12.47 -19.67 22.96
C LYS A 55 11.55 -18.51 22.63
N PRO A 56 10.24 -18.77 22.38
CA PRO A 56 9.27 -17.71 22.16
C PRO A 56 9.20 -16.73 23.33
N VAL A 57 9.19 -15.44 23.05
CA VAL A 57 9.12 -14.37 24.05
C VAL A 57 7.84 -13.58 23.83
N SER A 58 7.09 -13.33 24.92
CA SER A 58 5.89 -12.49 24.84
C SER A 58 6.26 -11.05 24.52
N ILE A 59 5.54 -10.48 23.56
CA ILE A 59 5.60 -9.06 23.22
C ILE A 59 4.31 -8.33 23.59
N LEU A 60 3.34 -9.06 24.15
CA LEU A 60 2.02 -8.54 24.52
C LEU A 60 2.14 -7.42 25.56
N ASN A 61 1.43 -6.30 25.33
CA ASN A 61 1.37 -5.13 26.20
C ASN A 61 2.74 -4.48 26.51
N THR A 62 3.75 -4.79 25.72
CA THR A 62 5.10 -4.25 25.90
C THR A 62 5.67 -3.70 24.60
N TYR A 63 5.36 -4.33 23.49
CA TYR A 63 5.90 -3.97 22.19
C TYR A 63 4.83 -4.02 21.10
N THR A 64 4.89 -3.06 20.19
CA THR A 64 4.12 -3.04 18.95
C THR A 64 5.03 -3.46 17.79
N PRO A 65 4.79 -4.60 17.12
CA PRO A 65 5.60 -5.02 15.98
C PRO A 65 5.24 -4.23 14.73
N LYS A 66 6.27 -3.80 13.98
CA LYS A 66 6.14 -3.08 12.73
C LYS A 66 7.01 -3.71 11.65
N LEU A 67 6.50 -3.75 10.42
CA LEU A 67 7.23 -4.19 9.24
C LEU A 67 7.33 -3.03 8.26
N MET A 68 8.54 -2.82 7.73
CA MET A 68 8.80 -1.93 6.60
C MET A 68 9.45 -2.72 5.49
N ALA A 69 9.00 -2.52 4.24
CA ALA A 69 9.59 -3.13 3.06
C ALA A 69 10.00 -2.06 2.04
N PHE A 70 11.14 -2.27 1.42
CA PHE A 70 11.79 -1.33 0.52
C PHE A 70 12.16 -2.03 -0.79
N ASP A 71 12.05 -1.32 -1.90
CA ASP A 71 12.52 -1.75 -3.20
C ASP A 71 14.06 -1.73 -3.31
N GLU A 72 14.58 -2.06 -4.50
CA GLU A 72 16.01 -2.03 -4.78
C GLU A 72 16.63 -0.62 -4.69
N ASN A 73 15.82 0.43 -4.83
CA ASN A 73 16.23 1.83 -4.72
C ASN A 73 16.10 2.38 -3.29
N ASN A 74 15.77 1.52 -2.31
CA ASN A 74 15.44 1.88 -0.93
C ASN A 74 14.20 2.81 -0.82
N VAL A 75 13.28 2.74 -1.77
CA VAL A 75 11.98 3.42 -1.64
C VAL A 75 11.06 2.55 -0.81
N LEU A 76 10.41 3.15 0.19
CA LEU A 76 9.43 2.47 1.04
C LEU A 76 8.21 2.07 0.21
N ILE A 77 7.92 0.76 0.17
CA ILE A 77 6.76 0.19 -0.54
C ILE A 77 5.62 -0.14 0.42
N LEU A 78 5.97 -0.72 1.58
CA LEU A 78 5.00 -1.17 2.56
C LEU A 78 5.43 -0.76 3.97
N GLU A 79 4.49 -0.25 4.74
CA GLU A 79 4.61 -0.04 6.19
C GLU A 79 3.38 -0.64 6.86
N LYS A 80 3.59 -1.60 7.76
CA LYS A 80 2.50 -2.35 8.42
C LYS A 80 2.76 -2.55 9.89
N THR A 81 1.70 -2.37 10.68
CA THR A 81 1.68 -2.77 12.09
C THR A 81 1.15 -4.19 12.20
N GLY A 82 1.82 -5.02 12.98
CA GLY A 82 1.44 -6.41 13.17
C GLY A 82 0.34 -6.58 14.23
N THR A 83 -0.49 -7.59 14.04
CA THR A 83 -1.51 -8.01 15.02
C THR A 83 -0.96 -9.13 15.88
N ILE A 84 -0.82 -8.90 17.19
CA ILE A 84 -0.32 -9.88 18.15
C ILE A 84 -1.36 -10.98 18.36
N LEU A 85 -0.96 -12.25 18.19
CA LEU A 85 -1.85 -13.40 18.28
C LEU A 85 -2.01 -13.94 19.70
N GLU A 86 -1.07 -13.65 20.60
CA GLU A 86 -1.11 -14.04 22.01
C GLU A 86 -2.33 -13.46 22.74
N THR A 87 -2.84 -12.31 22.31
CA THR A 87 -4.03 -11.65 22.87
C THR A 87 -5.25 -12.56 22.83
N SER A 88 -5.45 -13.31 21.75
CA SER A 88 -6.59 -14.21 21.57
C SER A 88 -6.27 -15.68 21.87
N THR A 89 -4.99 -16.03 21.86
CA THR A 89 -4.53 -17.42 22.00
C THR A 89 -3.22 -17.46 22.78
N PRO A 90 -3.24 -17.68 24.11
CA PRO A 90 -2.02 -17.64 24.95
C PRO A 90 -0.91 -18.61 24.52
N SER A 91 -1.25 -19.72 23.85
CA SER A 91 -0.26 -20.66 23.31
C SER A 91 0.55 -20.09 22.13
N LYS A 92 0.13 -18.97 21.55
CA LYS A 92 0.83 -18.27 20.46
C LYS A 92 1.76 -17.18 20.98
N LYS A 93 2.48 -17.47 22.06
CA LYS A 93 3.43 -16.57 22.68
C LYS A 93 4.45 -16.04 21.65
N GLY A 94 4.62 -14.72 21.60
CA GLY A 94 5.56 -14.05 20.69
C GLY A 94 5.15 -14.04 19.22
N GLN A 95 3.98 -14.59 18.89
CA GLN A 95 3.51 -14.63 17.51
C GLN A 95 2.66 -13.40 17.16
N PHE A 96 2.88 -12.89 15.96
CA PHE A 96 2.06 -11.85 15.36
C PHE A 96 1.89 -12.10 13.86
N LYS A 97 0.86 -11.51 13.28
CA LYS A 97 0.60 -11.58 11.84
C LYS A 97 0.63 -10.19 11.23
N ILE A 98 1.05 -10.15 9.97
CA ILE A 98 0.96 -8.98 9.10
C ILE A 98 0.06 -9.36 7.93
N GLU A 99 -0.97 -8.57 7.71
CA GLU A 99 -1.89 -8.73 6.58
C GLU A 99 -1.57 -7.65 5.54
N ILE A 100 -1.30 -8.09 4.33
CA ILE A 100 -1.05 -7.26 3.15
C ILE A 100 -2.18 -7.53 2.19
N THR A 101 -3.02 -6.53 1.95
CA THR A 101 -4.19 -6.69 1.10
C THR A 101 -3.82 -6.70 -0.38
N ALA A 102 -4.70 -7.27 -1.21
CA ALA A 102 -4.54 -7.25 -2.66
C ALA A 102 -4.36 -5.83 -3.20
N ASN A 103 -5.08 -4.85 -2.64
CA ASN A 103 -5.02 -3.46 -3.07
C ASN A 103 -3.66 -2.80 -2.83
N GLU A 104 -2.95 -3.18 -1.76
CA GLU A 104 -1.63 -2.61 -1.43
C GLU A 104 -0.52 -3.08 -2.36
N LEU A 105 -0.74 -4.17 -3.07
CA LEU A 105 0.21 -4.73 -4.04
C LEU A 105 -0.18 -4.46 -5.49
N LEU A 106 -1.32 -3.82 -5.76
CA LEU A 106 -1.82 -3.61 -7.13
C LEU A 106 -0.80 -2.88 -8.02
N ASP A 107 -0.19 -1.83 -7.48
CA ASP A 107 0.73 -0.97 -8.22
C ASP A 107 2.19 -1.37 -8.07
N VAL A 108 2.46 -2.47 -7.35
CA VAL A 108 3.83 -2.93 -7.13
C VAL A 108 4.21 -3.94 -8.20
N LYS A 109 5.29 -3.69 -8.94
CA LYS A 109 5.83 -4.64 -9.93
C LYS A 109 6.38 -5.89 -9.26
N GLN A 110 6.42 -6.99 -10.04
CA GLN A 110 7.15 -8.18 -9.63
C GLN A 110 8.61 -7.82 -9.36
N GLN A 111 9.07 -8.04 -8.13
CA GLN A 111 10.43 -7.69 -7.72
C GLN A 111 10.80 -8.37 -6.41
N TYR A 112 12.10 -8.36 -6.11
CA TYR A 112 12.59 -8.64 -4.76
C TYR A 112 12.58 -7.35 -3.95
N VAL A 113 12.08 -7.45 -2.73
CA VAL A 113 12.06 -6.33 -1.77
C VAL A 113 12.80 -6.74 -0.50
N SER A 114 13.53 -5.81 0.08
CA SER A 114 14.11 -5.99 1.40
C SER A 114 13.10 -5.58 2.45
N TYR A 115 13.01 -6.30 3.56
CA TYR A 115 12.14 -5.92 4.66
C TYR A 115 12.88 -5.91 5.99
N ASN A 116 12.40 -5.09 6.90
CA ASN A 116 12.77 -5.09 8.31
C ASN A 116 11.54 -5.26 9.16
N VAL A 117 11.70 -6.01 10.25
CA VAL A 117 10.74 -6.01 11.35
C VAL A 117 11.44 -5.41 12.56
N PHE A 118 10.75 -4.52 13.25
CA PHE A 118 11.22 -3.96 14.51
C PHE A 118 10.07 -3.90 15.50
N LEU A 119 10.43 -3.83 16.77
CA LEU A 119 9.49 -3.76 17.87
C LEU A 119 9.57 -2.36 18.47
N THR A 120 8.47 -1.64 18.44
CA THR A 120 8.37 -0.34 19.14
C THR A 120 7.90 -0.60 20.56
N LYS A 121 8.67 -0.16 21.55
CA LYS A 121 8.29 -0.31 22.95
C LYS A 121 7.18 0.68 23.31
N ASP A 122 6.09 0.18 23.87
CA ASP A 122 4.88 0.98 24.10
C ASP A 122 5.07 2.05 25.19
N SER A 123 6.05 1.89 26.08
CA SER A 123 6.27 2.81 27.21
C SER A 123 6.99 4.12 26.83
N ASP A 124 7.89 4.07 25.84
CA ASP A 124 8.80 5.17 25.52
C ASP A 124 9.02 5.37 24.00
N ASN A 125 8.31 4.60 23.18
CA ASN A 125 8.42 4.57 21.71
C ASN A 125 9.83 4.29 21.18
N THR A 126 10.70 3.67 21.97
CA THR A 126 12.01 3.23 21.50
C THR A 126 11.87 2.00 20.60
N ASN A 127 12.70 1.92 19.56
CA ASN A 127 12.68 0.81 18.62
C ASN A 127 13.75 -0.22 18.95
N VAL A 128 13.36 -1.49 18.99
CA VAL A 128 14.24 -2.64 19.14
C VAL A 128 14.32 -3.37 17.80
N LEU A 129 15.54 -3.58 17.32
CA LEU A 129 15.77 -4.32 16.09
C LEU A 129 15.51 -5.81 16.28
N THR A 130 15.03 -6.44 15.23
CA THR A 130 14.98 -7.89 15.12
C THR A 130 15.95 -8.37 14.05
N TYR A 131 16.46 -9.57 14.21
CA TYR A 131 17.40 -10.18 13.28
C TYR A 131 16.71 -11.25 12.46
N ALA A 132 16.74 -11.08 11.15
CA ALA A 132 15.99 -11.89 10.20
C ALA A 132 16.83 -12.95 9.51
N ASN A 133 18.14 -12.98 9.69
CA ASN A 133 19.02 -13.98 9.07
C ASN A 133 20.15 -14.45 9.98
N SER A 134 20.80 -15.53 9.56
CA SER A 134 21.88 -16.19 10.29
C SER A 134 23.20 -15.41 10.39
N HIS A 135 23.34 -14.28 9.70
CA HIS A 135 24.55 -13.48 9.65
C HIS A 135 24.32 -12.09 10.27
N PHE A 136 23.43 -11.99 11.23
CA PHE A 136 23.06 -10.74 11.94
C PHE A 136 22.46 -9.67 11.03
N GLY A 137 21.94 -10.07 9.88
CA GLY A 137 21.20 -9.16 9.03
C GLY A 137 19.88 -8.81 9.64
N VAL A 138 19.62 -7.52 9.80
CA VAL A 138 18.30 -6.99 10.18
C VAL A 138 17.33 -7.00 9.01
N LYS A 139 17.82 -7.16 7.78
CA LYS A 139 17.03 -7.18 6.56
C LYS A 139 16.76 -8.62 6.13
N GLY A 140 15.49 -8.93 5.92
CA GLY A 140 15.07 -10.13 5.20
C GLY A 140 14.71 -9.80 3.75
N THR A 141 14.47 -10.83 2.96
CA THR A 141 14.07 -10.69 1.55
C THR A 141 12.69 -11.28 1.33
N MET A 142 11.85 -10.52 0.65
CA MET A 142 10.55 -10.98 0.13
C MET A 142 10.57 -10.92 -1.39
N MET A 143 9.87 -11.83 -2.03
CA MET A 143 9.60 -11.80 -3.47
C MET A 143 8.14 -11.45 -3.68
N ILE A 144 7.87 -10.36 -4.38
CA ILE A 144 6.54 -10.05 -4.88
C ILE A 144 6.43 -10.73 -6.24
N SER A 145 5.60 -11.76 -6.30
CA SER A 145 5.37 -12.54 -7.51
C SER A 145 4.37 -11.84 -8.43
N SER A 146 4.43 -12.16 -9.73
CA SER A 146 3.37 -11.79 -10.67
C SER A 146 2.02 -12.35 -10.20
N GLU A 147 0.97 -11.79 -10.72
CA GLU A 147 -0.39 -12.16 -10.36
C GLU A 147 -0.63 -13.65 -10.49
N ALA A 148 -1.13 -14.27 -9.42
CA ALA A 148 -1.74 -15.60 -9.50
C ALA A 148 -3.07 -15.54 -10.27
N PHE A 149 -3.70 -14.37 -10.23
CA PHE A 149 -4.88 -14.00 -10.98
C PHE A 149 -4.66 -12.61 -11.58
N PRO A 150 -5.11 -12.32 -12.80
CA PRO A 150 -5.13 -10.97 -13.31
C PRO A 150 -6.06 -10.16 -12.39
N GLY A 151 -5.47 -9.44 -11.45
CA GLY A 151 -6.18 -8.54 -10.55
C GLY A 151 -6.77 -7.37 -11.33
N PRO A 152 -7.84 -6.75 -10.85
CA PRO A 152 -8.32 -5.52 -11.44
C PRO A 152 -7.21 -4.47 -11.34
N SER A 153 -7.00 -3.68 -12.39
CA SER A 153 -6.21 -2.47 -12.28
C SER A 153 -6.85 -1.56 -11.24
N ALA A 154 -6.06 -0.82 -10.49
CA ALA A 154 -6.57 0.11 -9.50
C ALA A 154 -7.54 1.11 -10.15
N THR A 155 -8.70 1.27 -9.54
CA THR A 155 -9.65 2.33 -9.88
C THR A 155 -9.83 3.20 -8.66
N TYR A 156 -9.40 4.46 -8.75
CA TYR A 156 -9.60 5.42 -7.69
C TYR A 156 -11.01 5.99 -7.77
N SER A 157 -11.69 6.08 -6.63
CA SER A 157 -13.00 6.70 -6.52
C SER A 157 -12.86 8.02 -5.79
N ILE A 158 -13.05 9.11 -6.50
CA ILE A 158 -13.04 10.48 -5.99
C ILE A 158 -14.49 10.89 -5.79
N ASN A 159 -14.90 11.15 -4.57
CA ASN A 159 -16.28 11.53 -4.20
C ASN A 159 -16.34 12.70 -3.20
N THR A 160 -15.19 13.27 -2.86
CA THR A 160 -15.11 14.44 -1.99
C THR A 160 -14.59 15.63 -2.77
N PHE A 161 -15.40 16.68 -2.81
CA PHE A 161 -15.04 17.94 -3.48
C PHE A 161 -15.17 19.07 -2.46
N THR A 162 -14.09 19.82 -2.29
CA THR A 162 -14.03 20.90 -1.30
C THR A 162 -13.80 22.23 -1.99
N GLU A 163 -14.51 23.25 -1.57
CA GLU A 163 -14.28 24.61 -2.05
C GLU A 163 -12.89 25.10 -1.59
N VAL A 164 -12.08 25.58 -2.54
CA VAL A 164 -10.68 25.97 -2.30
C VAL A 164 -10.57 27.11 -1.28
N ALA A 165 -11.48 28.07 -1.37
CA ALA A 165 -11.64 29.14 -0.39
C ALA A 165 -13.10 29.52 -0.33
N ALA A 166 -13.57 29.91 0.85
CA ALA A 166 -14.97 30.24 1.07
C ALA A 166 -15.50 31.26 0.06
N SER A 167 -16.62 30.96 -0.54
CA SER A 167 -17.36 31.80 -1.49
C SER A 167 -16.62 32.12 -2.81
N THR A 168 -15.63 31.32 -3.19
CA THR A 168 -14.96 31.46 -4.50
C THR A 168 -15.66 30.70 -5.60
N GLY A 169 -16.47 29.71 -5.25
CA GLY A 169 -17.11 28.83 -6.22
C GLY A 169 -16.15 27.89 -6.95
N ASN A 170 -14.89 27.77 -6.49
CA ASN A 170 -13.90 26.87 -7.05
C ASN A 170 -13.76 25.64 -6.17
N TYR A 171 -14.00 24.47 -6.74
CA TYR A 171 -13.95 23.20 -6.05
C TYR A 171 -12.78 22.35 -6.54
N THR A 172 -12.12 21.65 -5.62
CA THR A 172 -11.11 20.64 -5.93
C THR A 172 -11.39 19.37 -5.14
N SER A 173 -10.98 18.23 -5.72
CA SER A 173 -11.04 16.94 -5.02
C SER A 173 -9.83 16.72 -4.14
N GLU A 174 -9.90 15.61 -3.36
CA GLU A 174 -8.71 14.96 -2.88
C GLU A 174 -7.77 14.62 -4.03
N THR A 175 -6.48 14.54 -3.72
CA THR A 175 -5.43 14.18 -4.67
C THR A 175 -5.25 12.66 -4.72
N ILE A 176 -5.13 12.11 -5.92
CA ILE A 176 -4.78 10.70 -6.14
C ILE A 176 -3.42 10.58 -6.80
N THR A 177 -2.74 9.45 -6.61
CA THR A 177 -1.52 9.12 -7.34
C THR A 177 -1.85 8.72 -8.77
N ALA A 178 -1.05 9.19 -9.72
CA ALA A 178 -1.32 8.97 -11.14
C ALA A 178 -0.72 7.66 -11.68
N GLU A 179 0.33 7.16 -11.13
CA GLU A 179 1.01 5.87 -11.30
C GLU A 179 0.92 5.17 -12.69
N ALA A 180 0.77 5.94 -13.76
CA ALA A 180 0.52 5.45 -15.11
C ALA A 180 1.53 4.39 -15.61
N ALA A 181 2.79 4.47 -15.17
CA ALA A 181 3.83 3.53 -15.58
C ALA A 181 3.75 2.17 -14.86
N ARG A 182 3.05 2.08 -13.72
CA ARG A 182 3.01 0.86 -12.90
C ARG A 182 2.08 -0.20 -13.48
N ASN A 183 1.00 0.21 -14.09
CA ASN A 183 0.01 -0.70 -14.67
C ASN A 183 0.36 -1.16 -16.09
N GLY A 184 1.49 -0.74 -16.64
CA GLY A 184 1.90 -1.09 -18.00
C GLY A 184 0.99 -0.51 -19.10
N ASN A 185 0.17 0.49 -18.78
CA ASN A 185 -0.81 1.10 -19.66
C ASN A 185 -0.24 2.22 -20.54
N SER A 186 1.09 2.39 -20.58
CA SER A 186 1.77 3.39 -21.39
C SER A 186 1.33 4.84 -21.10
N ALA A 187 1.07 5.16 -19.85
CA ALA A 187 0.61 6.46 -19.40
C ALA A 187 -0.78 6.88 -19.94
N LEU A 188 -1.64 5.90 -20.21
CA LEU A 188 -3.04 6.12 -20.55
C LEU A 188 -3.88 6.11 -19.27
N HIS A 189 -4.65 7.16 -19.07
CA HIS A 189 -5.62 7.28 -18.00
C HIS A 189 -7.03 7.32 -18.54
N THR A 190 -7.97 6.75 -17.82
CA THR A 190 -9.39 6.83 -18.13
C THR A 190 -10.15 7.37 -16.92
N ALA A 191 -10.90 8.44 -17.11
CA ALA A 191 -11.80 8.97 -16.10
C ALA A 191 -13.26 8.78 -16.50
N ALA A 192 -14.10 8.37 -15.55
CA ALA A 192 -15.55 8.29 -15.69
C ALA A 192 -16.19 9.26 -14.70
N LEU A 193 -16.92 10.26 -15.21
CA LEU A 193 -17.57 11.29 -14.44
C LEU A 193 -19.05 10.93 -14.26
N TYR A 194 -19.49 10.93 -13.02
CA TYR A 194 -20.89 10.70 -12.63
C TYR A 194 -21.46 11.99 -12.06
N SER A 195 -22.59 12.42 -12.57
CA SER A 195 -23.22 13.66 -12.17
C SER A 195 -24.73 13.54 -12.15
N THR A 196 -25.37 14.40 -11.36
CA THR A 196 -26.83 14.56 -11.32
C THR A 196 -27.15 15.99 -11.71
N ASP A 197 -27.83 16.19 -12.85
CA ASP A 197 -28.25 17.49 -13.39
C ASP A 197 -27.14 18.53 -13.50
N PHE A 198 -25.85 18.10 -13.52
CA PHE A 198 -24.70 18.99 -13.57
C PHE A 198 -24.57 19.65 -14.94
N THR A 199 -24.40 20.97 -14.94
CA THR A 199 -24.05 21.73 -16.15
C THR A 199 -22.83 22.59 -15.87
N GLY A 200 -21.76 22.34 -16.60
CA GLY A 200 -20.49 23.05 -16.45
C GLY A 200 -19.29 22.21 -16.91
N ASP A 201 -18.12 22.78 -16.77
CA ASP A 201 -16.86 22.13 -17.13
C ASP A 201 -16.18 21.54 -15.90
N VAL A 202 -15.70 20.31 -16.05
CA VAL A 202 -14.91 19.61 -15.07
C VAL A 202 -13.49 19.42 -15.64
N GLU A 203 -12.51 19.90 -14.92
CA GLU A 203 -11.10 19.77 -15.27
C GLU A 203 -10.45 18.61 -14.54
N ILE A 204 -9.68 17.82 -15.27
CA ILE A 204 -8.74 16.89 -14.70
C ILE A 204 -7.39 17.61 -14.69
N GLN A 205 -6.81 17.73 -13.50
CA GLN A 205 -5.54 18.44 -13.31
C GLN A 205 -4.46 17.49 -12.88
N GLY A 206 -3.25 17.67 -13.41
CA GLY A 206 -2.06 16.88 -13.10
C GLY A 206 -0.91 17.74 -12.60
N THR A 207 -0.02 17.13 -11.83
CA THR A 207 1.25 17.72 -11.39
C THR A 207 2.39 16.72 -11.48
N LEU A 208 3.62 17.22 -11.55
CA LEU A 208 4.86 16.43 -11.48
C LEU A 208 5.55 16.55 -10.12
N ASP A 209 4.97 17.30 -9.19
CA ASP A 209 5.52 17.42 -7.83
C ASP A 209 5.45 16.06 -7.12
N ASN A 210 6.56 15.65 -6.50
CA ASN A 210 6.61 14.41 -5.72
C ASN A 210 5.80 14.48 -4.44
N GLN A 211 5.60 15.69 -3.91
CA GLN A 211 4.80 15.93 -2.70
C GLN A 211 3.81 17.06 -2.97
N VAL A 212 2.56 16.79 -2.69
CA VAL A 212 1.49 17.77 -2.83
C VAL A 212 1.42 18.67 -1.60
N THR A 213 1.47 19.97 -1.82
CA THR A 213 1.32 21.03 -0.80
C THR A 213 0.29 22.06 -1.27
N ASN A 214 -0.07 23.01 -0.41
CA ASN A 214 -0.96 24.10 -0.80
C ASN A 214 -0.39 25.00 -1.92
N GLY A 215 0.93 24.97 -2.14
CA GLY A 215 1.60 25.72 -3.22
C GLY A 215 1.89 24.91 -4.48
N THR A 216 1.47 23.64 -4.54
CA THR A 216 1.71 22.78 -5.71
C THR A 216 1.04 23.37 -6.96
N PRO A 217 1.80 23.59 -8.05
CA PRO A 217 1.24 24.04 -9.33
C PRO A 217 0.48 22.87 -9.99
N TRP A 218 -0.73 23.14 -10.43
CA TRP A 218 -1.58 22.19 -11.12
C TRP A 218 -1.83 22.64 -12.56
N GLY A 219 -1.64 21.74 -13.51
CA GLY A 219 -1.95 21.97 -14.92
C GLY A 219 -3.20 21.19 -15.33
N THR A 220 -4.11 21.81 -16.10
CA THR A 220 -5.25 21.12 -16.69
C THR A 220 -4.78 20.18 -17.79
N VAL A 221 -5.07 18.89 -17.65
CA VAL A 221 -4.66 17.85 -18.61
C VAL A 221 -5.82 17.38 -19.48
N ALA A 222 -7.05 17.51 -19.00
CA ALA A 222 -8.26 17.27 -19.77
C ALA A 222 -9.41 18.11 -19.20
N THR A 223 -10.33 18.51 -20.07
CA THR A 223 -11.58 19.20 -19.70
C THR A 223 -12.76 18.42 -20.26
N VAL A 224 -13.78 18.23 -19.44
CA VAL A 224 -15.00 17.52 -19.80
C VAL A 224 -16.19 18.43 -19.52
N SER A 225 -16.88 18.84 -20.59
CA SER A 225 -18.13 19.61 -20.47
C SER A 225 -19.30 18.66 -20.22
N LEU A 226 -20.03 18.89 -19.17
CA LEU A 226 -21.26 18.17 -18.80
C LEU A 226 -22.48 19.07 -19.04
N ALA A 227 -23.52 18.51 -19.60
CA ALA A 227 -24.76 19.22 -19.96
C ALA A 227 -25.97 18.36 -19.55
N ASN A 228 -26.13 18.16 -18.24
CA ASN A 228 -27.21 17.34 -17.67
C ASN A 228 -27.18 15.87 -18.18
N GLU A 229 -26.00 15.27 -18.13
CA GLU A 229 -25.81 13.88 -18.56
C GLU A 229 -26.49 12.90 -17.61
N THR A 230 -27.18 11.92 -18.17
CA THR A 230 -27.86 10.83 -17.39
C THR A 230 -27.00 9.57 -17.30
N GLN A 231 -25.92 9.51 -18.06
CA GLN A 231 -24.98 8.38 -18.09
C GLN A 231 -23.57 8.88 -17.75
N PRO A 232 -22.70 8.03 -17.20
CA PRO A 232 -21.32 8.41 -16.95
C PRO A 232 -20.62 8.87 -18.23
N LYS A 233 -19.93 10.00 -18.15
CA LYS A 233 -19.12 10.49 -19.25
C LYS A 233 -17.67 10.06 -19.10
N TYR A 234 -17.12 9.44 -20.14
CA TYR A 234 -15.76 8.92 -20.11
C TYR A 234 -14.82 9.85 -20.89
N VAL A 235 -13.63 10.02 -20.35
CA VAL A 235 -12.53 10.71 -21.03
C VAL A 235 -11.24 9.92 -20.87
N ASN A 236 -10.49 9.81 -21.95
CA ASN A 236 -9.13 9.26 -21.96
C ASN A 236 -8.13 10.40 -22.13
N PHE A 237 -7.05 10.35 -21.36
CA PHE A 237 -5.95 11.32 -21.50
C PHE A 237 -4.63 10.62 -21.22
N ASN A 238 -3.54 11.18 -21.75
CA ASN A 238 -2.22 10.60 -21.66
C ASN A 238 -1.27 11.54 -20.92
N GLY A 239 -0.30 10.97 -20.25
CA GLY A 239 0.79 11.69 -19.60
C GLY A 239 1.32 10.96 -18.38
N VAL A 240 2.57 11.20 -18.05
CA VAL A 240 3.20 10.66 -16.83
C VAL A 240 3.15 11.74 -15.77
N TYR A 241 2.19 11.64 -14.89
CA TYR A 241 1.99 12.57 -13.75
C TYR A 241 2.35 11.87 -12.45
N SER A 242 2.78 12.63 -11.44
CA SER A 242 2.90 12.11 -10.07
C SER A 242 1.55 12.04 -9.37
N HIS A 243 0.74 13.09 -9.54
CA HIS A 243 -0.58 13.16 -8.92
C HIS A 243 -1.62 13.77 -9.86
N LEU A 244 -2.88 13.38 -9.65
CA LEU A 244 -4.05 13.92 -10.32
C LEU A 244 -5.06 14.43 -9.31
N ARG A 245 -5.88 15.40 -9.70
CA ARG A 245 -7.07 15.85 -8.99
C ARG A 245 -8.14 16.31 -9.97
N ILE A 246 -9.34 16.45 -9.49
CA ILE A 246 -10.46 17.01 -10.23
C ILE A 246 -10.70 18.44 -9.74
N ALA A 247 -10.98 19.36 -10.65
CA ALA A 247 -11.36 20.72 -10.34
C ALA A 247 -12.56 21.15 -11.17
N TYR A 248 -13.42 21.98 -10.61
CA TYR A 248 -14.52 22.62 -11.32
C TYR A 248 -14.95 23.90 -10.62
N THR A 249 -15.64 24.78 -11.35
CA THR A 249 -16.30 25.95 -10.78
C THR A 249 -17.75 25.62 -10.42
N THR A 250 -18.37 26.45 -9.59
CA THR A 250 -19.80 26.29 -9.25
C THR A 250 -20.59 25.99 -10.53
N PRO A 251 -21.31 24.86 -10.59
CA PRO A 251 -22.06 24.49 -11.78
C PRO A 251 -23.23 25.40 -11.98
N GLY A 252 -23.67 25.52 -13.21
CA GLY A 252 -24.92 26.21 -13.54
C GLY A 252 -26.14 25.52 -12.92
N SER A 253 -26.09 24.21 -12.75
CA SER A 253 -27.06 23.38 -12.06
C SER A 253 -26.44 22.06 -11.63
N GLY A 254 -27.08 21.35 -10.67
CA GLY A 254 -26.77 19.97 -10.29
C GLY A 254 -25.48 19.79 -9.48
N THR A 255 -25.04 18.55 -9.41
CA THR A 255 -23.87 18.10 -8.62
C THR A 255 -22.98 17.15 -9.41
N LEU A 256 -21.67 17.22 -9.17
CA LEU A 256 -20.73 16.19 -9.54
C LEU A 256 -20.68 15.16 -8.39
N ASP A 257 -21.16 13.94 -8.63
CA ASP A 257 -21.37 12.94 -7.59
C ASP A 257 -20.08 12.19 -7.28
N LYS A 258 -19.40 11.74 -8.32
CA LYS A 258 -18.10 11.06 -8.18
C LYS A 258 -17.35 11.03 -9.51
N VAL A 259 -16.04 10.86 -9.42
CA VAL A 259 -15.18 10.57 -10.57
C VAL A 259 -14.40 9.30 -10.29
N LEU A 260 -14.48 8.33 -11.18
CA LEU A 260 -13.64 7.14 -11.13
C LEU A 260 -12.46 7.35 -12.08
N VAL A 261 -11.25 7.18 -11.59
CA VAL A 261 -10.03 7.29 -12.39
C VAL A 261 -9.31 5.95 -12.39
N ARG A 262 -8.96 5.49 -13.58
CA ARG A 262 -8.18 4.28 -13.78
C ARG A 262 -6.88 4.63 -14.51
N ASN A 263 -5.78 4.21 -13.92
CA ASN A 263 -4.42 4.41 -14.43
C ASN A 263 -3.92 3.17 -15.16
#